data_f5050ed7a842221bb5dd34bb74e57298
#
_entry.id   f5050ed7a842221bb5dd34bb74e57298
#
_cell.length_a   1.000
_cell.length_b   1.000
_cell.length_c   1.000
_cell.angle_alpha   90.00
_cell.angle_beta   90.00
_cell.angle_gamma   90.00
#
_symmetry.space_group_name_H-M   'P 1'
#
loop_
_entity.id
_entity.type
_entity.pdbx_description
1 polymer ?
#
loop_
_entity_poly.entity_id
_entity_poly.type
_entity_poly.pdbx_seq_one_letter_code
_entity_poly.pdbx_strand_id
1 'polypeptide(L)'
;MLRSWRAAAALLLCIASLAWPAPAEAAVRRCVMPGGNVVHTDRPCASIGAAEQSRHEPGRAFPSRLYHGRCAGTLPDLVYEVTSALDARDVNRLAASYHWPGLSGGAANAIMDRLDEMAARPLLDLRIITTEIAAPPPPGDPYALPEVRLRPTGLRVEQVLPDGATQVTTMLGLHRHLDCWWVRL
;
A
#
# COMPACT_ATOMS: atom_id res chain seq x y z
N MET A 1 -29.29 37.44 -50.98
CA MET A 1 -28.64 37.63 -49.66
C MET A 1 -29.16 36.74 -48.51
N LEU A 2 -30.30 36.07 -48.62
CA LEU A 2 -30.85 35.20 -47.56
C LEU A 2 -30.23 33.78 -47.50
N ARG A 3 -29.51 33.33 -48.53
CA ARG A 3 -28.92 31.96 -48.57
C ARG A 3 -27.60 31.84 -47.76
N SER A 4 -26.85 32.89 -47.65
CA SER A 4 -25.57 32.89 -46.91
C SER A 4 -25.75 32.87 -45.38
N TRP A 5 -26.87 33.41 -44.88
CA TRP A 5 -27.13 33.45 -43.42
C TRP A 5 -27.57 32.11 -42.87
N ARG A 6 -28.25 31.29 -43.71
CA ARG A 6 -28.65 29.89 -43.31
C ARG A 6 -27.48 28.96 -43.22
N ALA A 7 -26.44 29.16 -44.03
CA ALA A 7 -25.23 28.34 -43.97
C ALA A 7 -24.38 28.67 -42.72
N ALA A 8 -24.30 29.96 -42.36
CA ALA A 8 -23.59 30.39 -41.17
C ALA A 8 -24.25 29.94 -39.87
N ALA A 9 -25.59 29.95 -39.80
CA ALA A 9 -26.34 29.46 -38.65
C ALA A 9 -26.22 27.93 -38.45
N ALA A 10 -26.17 27.15 -39.55
CA ALA A 10 -25.97 25.71 -39.49
C ALA A 10 -24.54 25.34 -39.01
N LEU A 11 -23.53 26.13 -39.37
CA LEU A 11 -22.16 25.90 -38.95
C LEU A 11 -21.95 26.19 -37.45
N LEU A 12 -22.62 27.21 -36.92
CA LEU A 12 -22.58 27.56 -35.48
C LEU A 12 -23.28 26.51 -34.60
N LEU A 13 -24.35 25.87 -35.10
CA LEU A 13 -25.03 24.78 -34.38
C LEU A 13 -24.20 23.48 -34.32
N CYS A 14 -23.37 23.20 -35.31
CA CYS A 14 -22.46 22.05 -35.30
C CYS A 14 -21.28 22.18 -34.34
N ILE A 15 -20.83 23.40 -34.06
CA ILE A 15 -19.71 23.64 -33.14
C ILE A 15 -20.15 23.54 -31.67
N ALA A 16 -21.41 23.83 -31.36
CA ALA A 16 -21.95 23.72 -30.00
C ALA A 16 -22.14 22.27 -29.51
N SER A 17 -22.13 21.26 -30.39
CA SER A 17 -22.29 19.84 -30.03
C SER A 17 -21.00 19.13 -29.71
N LEU A 18 -19.84 19.78 -29.80
CA LEU A 18 -18.51 19.22 -29.46
C LEU A 18 -18.04 19.52 -28.03
N ALA A 19 -18.91 20.03 -27.16
CA ALA A 19 -18.64 20.07 -25.73
C ALA A 19 -18.75 18.63 -25.16
N TRP A 20 -17.71 17.84 -25.34
CA TRP A 20 -17.58 16.54 -24.69
C TRP A 20 -17.59 16.76 -23.17
N PRO A 21 -18.51 16.10 -22.44
CA PRO A 21 -18.43 16.12 -21.00
C PRO A 21 -17.07 15.52 -20.59
N ALA A 22 -16.28 16.28 -19.86
CA ALA A 22 -15.06 15.78 -19.27
C ALA A 22 -15.40 14.51 -18.47
N PRO A 23 -14.62 13.42 -18.60
CA PRO A 23 -14.85 12.22 -17.81
C PRO A 23 -14.85 12.62 -16.32
N ALA A 24 -15.95 12.33 -15.64
CA ALA A 24 -16.03 12.50 -14.20
C ALA A 24 -15.07 11.48 -13.58
N GLU A 25 -13.92 11.95 -13.08
CA GLU A 25 -12.97 11.12 -12.37
C GLU A 25 -13.63 10.70 -11.05
N ALA A 26 -14.06 9.45 -10.98
CA ALA A 26 -14.58 8.85 -9.75
C ALA A 26 -13.41 8.61 -8.79
N ALA A 27 -13.09 9.59 -7.96
CA ALA A 27 -12.05 9.48 -6.95
C ALA A 27 -12.62 8.83 -5.68
N VAL A 28 -12.28 7.57 -5.42
CA VAL A 28 -12.58 6.93 -4.13
C VAL A 28 -11.71 7.57 -3.04
N ARG A 29 -12.38 8.11 -2.01
CA ARG A 29 -11.72 8.77 -0.86
C ARG A 29 -11.70 7.83 0.33
N ARG A 30 -10.63 7.88 1.09
CA ARG A 30 -10.51 7.16 2.36
C ARG A 30 -10.85 8.12 3.51
N CYS A 31 -11.90 7.80 4.24
CA CYS A 31 -12.41 8.62 5.34
C CYS A 31 -12.27 7.87 6.66
N VAL A 32 -11.88 8.58 7.72
CA VAL A 32 -11.80 8.04 9.10
C VAL A 32 -12.94 8.62 9.91
N MET A 33 -13.80 7.75 10.43
CA MET A 33 -14.88 8.11 11.35
C MET A 33 -14.32 8.50 12.72
N PRO A 34 -15.04 9.29 13.52
CA PRO A 34 -14.63 9.65 14.90
C PRO A 34 -14.33 8.46 15.81
N GLY A 35 -14.88 7.28 15.48
CA GLY A 35 -14.61 6.02 16.20
C GLY A 35 -13.40 5.22 15.65
N GLY A 36 -12.59 5.79 14.74
CA GLY A 36 -11.41 5.14 14.18
C GLY A 36 -11.70 4.18 13.01
N ASN A 37 -12.96 3.93 12.66
CA ASN A 37 -13.33 3.08 11.54
C ASN A 37 -13.03 3.77 10.20
N VAL A 38 -12.42 3.02 9.27
CA VAL A 38 -12.10 3.51 7.93
C VAL A 38 -13.21 3.13 6.96
N VAL A 39 -13.72 4.13 6.23
CA VAL A 39 -14.76 3.97 5.20
C VAL A 39 -14.22 4.49 3.86
N HIS A 40 -14.40 3.72 2.80
CA HIS A 40 -14.09 4.14 1.44
C HIS A 40 -15.38 4.62 0.76
N THR A 41 -15.37 5.83 0.21
CA THR A 41 -16.54 6.46 -0.42
C THR A 41 -16.14 7.38 -1.56
N ASP A 42 -17.03 7.54 -2.51
CA ASP A 42 -16.94 8.54 -3.61
C ASP A 42 -17.37 9.94 -3.15
N ARG A 43 -18.01 10.04 -1.98
CA ARG A 43 -18.50 11.31 -1.42
C ARG A 43 -17.41 12.02 -0.60
N PRO A 44 -17.49 13.34 -0.45
CA PRO A 44 -16.61 14.08 0.46
C PRO A 44 -16.75 13.55 1.90
N CYS A 45 -15.63 13.29 2.59
CA CYS A 45 -15.63 12.75 3.96
C CYS A 45 -16.45 13.59 4.95
N ALA A 46 -16.47 14.90 4.77
CA ALA A 46 -17.26 15.80 5.58
C ALA A 46 -18.77 15.53 5.50
N SER A 47 -19.28 15.01 4.36
CA SER A 47 -20.70 14.69 4.18
C SER A 47 -21.17 13.49 4.99
N ILE A 48 -20.26 12.66 5.46
CA ILE A 48 -20.52 11.49 6.32
C ILE A 48 -19.98 11.68 7.75
N GLY A 49 -19.58 12.90 8.12
CA GLY A 49 -19.03 13.20 9.45
C GLY A 49 -17.66 12.58 9.71
N ALA A 50 -16.90 12.27 8.67
CA ALA A 50 -15.57 11.68 8.77
C ALA A 50 -14.49 12.68 8.36
N ALA A 51 -13.26 12.47 8.84
CA ALA A 51 -12.08 13.21 8.41
C ALA A 51 -11.47 12.52 7.17
N GLU A 52 -11.07 13.30 6.17
CA GLU A 52 -10.35 12.76 5.02
C GLU A 52 -8.95 12.35 5.46
N GLN A 53 -8.66 11.06 5.34
CA GLN A 53 -7.29 10.60 5.44
C GLN A 53 -6.66 10.78 4.07
N SER A 54 -5.95 11.90 3.86
CA SER A 54 -5.15 12.11 2.66
C SER A 54 -4.35 10.83 2.40
N ARG A 55 -4.41 10.34 1.14
CA ARG A 55 -3.37 9.43 0.67
C ARG A 55 -2.08 10.00 1.16
N HIS A 56 -1.33 9.23 1.94
CA HIS A 56 -0.04 9.61 2.45
C HIS A 56 0.45 10.92 1.80
N GLU A 57 0.28 12.06 2.48
CA GLU A 57 1.21 13.15 2.17
C GLU A 57 2.58 12.47 2.18
N PRO A 58 3.44 12.72 1.17
CA PRO A 58 4.81 12.24 1.23
C PRO A 58 5.31 12.71 2.59
N GLY A 59 5.27 11.74 3.52
CA GLY A 59 5.18 11.99 4.95
C GLY A 59 6.22 13.01 5.31
N ARG A 60 5.96 13.78 6.34
CA ARG A 60 7.02 14.37 7.14
C ARG A 60 8.24 13.51 6.92
N ALA A 61 9.20 14.05 6.19
CA ALA A 61 10.47 13.39 5.96
C ALA A 61 10.95 12.97 7.34
N PHE A 62 10.66 11.72 7.73
CA PHE A 62 11.43 11.10 8.78
C PHE A 62 12.85 11.36 8.33
N PRO A 63 13.70 11.97 9.17
CA PRO A 63 15.05 12.29 8.79
C PRO A 63 15.53 11.03 8.09
N SER A 64 15.76 11.12 6.78
CA SER A 64 16.31 10.04 6.01
C SER A 64 17.65 9.77 6.68
N ARG A 65 17.65 8.90 7.66
CA ARG A 65 18.88 8.25 8.08
C ARG A 65 19.35 7.65 6.78
N LEU A 66 20.33 8.32 6.19
CA LEU A 66 21.00 7.89 5.00
C LEU A 66 21.08 6.37 5.07
N TYR A 67 20.31 5.69 4.22
CA TYR A 67 20.25 4.23 4.20
C TYR A 67 21.65 3.75 3.81
N HIS A 68 22.45 3.48 4.80
CA HIS A 68 23.83 3.03 4.65
C HIS A 68 23.84 1.50 4.54
N GLY A 69 23.02 0.93 3.68
CA GLY A 69 23.03 -0.51 3.42
C GLY A 69 22.82 -1.39 4.66
N ARG A 70 22.29 -0.83 5.73
CA ARG A 70 22.01 -1.56 6.97
C ARG A 70 20.60 -2.15 6.87
N CYS A 71 20.49 -3.39 7.29
CA CYS A 71 19.22 -4.07 7.42
C CYS A 71 18.26 -3.34 8.37
N ALA A 72 16.95 -3.57 8.23
CA ALA A 72 15.92 -3.00 9.09
C ALA A 72 16.06 -3.53 10.53
N GLY A 73 16.54 -2.70 11.46
CA GLY A 73 16.74 -3.09 12.86
C GLY A 73 15.43 -3.24 13.62
N THR A 74 14.39 -2.53 13.20
CA THR A 74 13.04 -2.59 13.78
C THR A 74 12.00 -2.96 12.73
N LEU A 75 10.87 -3.49 13.18
CA LEU A 75 9.76 -3.82 12.28
C LEU A 75 9.18 -2.58 11.57
N PRO A 76 9.01 -1.42 12.23
CA PRO A 76 8.63 -0.18 11.55
C PRO A 76 9.61 0.25 10.46
N ASP A 77 10.93 0.04 10.65
CA ASP A 77 11.91 0.33 9.61
C ASP A 77 11.70 -0.57 8.38
N LEU A 78 11.45 -1.88 8.60
CA LEU A 78 11.14 -2.81 7.51
C LEU A 78 9.87 -2.41 6.74
N VAL A 79 8.80 -2.08 7.48
CA VAL A 79 7.54 -1.61 6.87
C VAL A 79 7.78 -0.37 6.03
N TYR A 80 8.54 0.59 6.53
CA TYR A 80 8.91 1.80 5.80
C TYR A 80 9.70 1.48 4.51
N GLU A 81 10.71 0.58 4.60
CA GLU A 81 11.51 0.21 3.43
C GLU A 81 10.67 -0.49 2.36
N VAL A 82 9.85 -1.45 2.75
CA VAL A 82 8.96 -2.17 1.82
C VAL A 82 7.94 -1.23 1.19
N THR A 83 7.27 -0.37 1.99
CA THR A 83 6.31 0.61 1.48
C THR A 83 6.97 1.56 0.49
N SER A 84 8.13 2.12 0.87
CA SER A 84 8.86 3.07 0.01
C SER A 84 9.35 2.44 -1.29
N ALA A 85 9.75 1.15 -1.25
CA ALA A 85 10.17 0.42 -2.45
C ALA A 85 8.99 0.20 -3.42
N LEU A 86 7.82 -0.18 -2.88
CA LEU A 86 6.60 -0.39 -3.66
C LEU A 86 6.06 0.92 -4.25
N ASP A 87 6.03 2.00 -3.47
CA ASP A 87 5.60 3.32 -3.94
C ASP A 87 6.52 3.89 -5.03
N ALA A 88 7.84 3.67 -4.88
CA ALA A 88 8.83 4.07 -5.87
C ALA A 88 8.92 3.12 -7.08
N ARG A 89 8.26 1.96 -7.02
CA ARG A 89 8.37 0.87 -8.01
C ARG A 89 9.83 0.41 -8.19
N ASP A 90 10.56 0.38 -7.09
CA ASP A 90 11.99 0.03 -7.07
C ASP A 90 12.17 -1.41 -6.58
N VAL A 91 12.29 -2.34 -7.54
CA VAL A 91 12.50 -3.76 -7.27
C VAL A 91 13.81 -4.02 -6.54
N ASN A 92 14.87 -3.24 -6.80
CA ASN A 92 16.16 -3.45 -6.15
C ASN A 92 16.08 -3.10 -4.66
N ARG A 93 15.38 -2.01 -4.33
CA ARG A 93 15.11 -1.64 -2.94
C ARG A 93 14.24 -2.67 -2.23
N LEU A 94 13.20 -3.19 -2.91
CA LEU A 94 12.37 -4.26 -2.37
C LEU A 94 13.18 -5.53 -2.13
N ALA A 95 14.03 -5.93 -3.09
CA ALA A 95 14.93 -7.05 -2.99
C ALA A 95 15.96 -6.91 -1.86
N ALA A 96 16.40 -5.69 -1.55
CA ALA A 96 17.27 -5.41 -0.40
C ALA A 96 16.60 -5.70 0.96
N SER A 97 15.28 -5.74 1.02
CA SER A 97 14.50 -6.10 2.23
C SER A 97 14.19 -7.61 2.31
N TYR A 98 14.55 -8.40 1.30
CA TYR A 98 14.25 -9.83 1.21
C TYR A 98 15.36 -10.69 1.85
N HIS A 99 14.98 -11.80 2.50
CA HIS A 99 15.92 -12.74 3.12
C HIS A 99 16.42 -13.78 2.11
N TRP A 100 17.59 -13.54 1.52
CA TRP A 100 18.20 -14.37 0.47
C TRP A 100 18.96 -15.62 0.97
N PRO A 101 19.53 -15.67 2.19
CA PRO A 101 20.35 -16.79 2.61
C PRO A 101 19.65 -18.15 2.46
N GLY A 102 20.40 -19.12 1.94
CA GLY A 102 19.91 -20.50 1.75
C GLY A 102 19.13 -20.76 0.46
N LEU A 103 18.95 -19.77 -0.41
CA LEU A 103 18.30 -19.95 -1.72
C LEU A 103 19.31 -20.43 -2.77
N SER A 104 18.84 -21.36 -3.65
CA SER A 104 19.57 -21.66 -4.90
C SER A 104 19.44 -20.53 -5.89
N GLY A 105 20.34 -20.46 -6.88
CA GLY A 105 20.28 -19.43 -7.94
C GLY A 105 18.95 -19.44 -8.70
N GLY A 106 18.39 -20.62 -9.01
CA GLY A 106 17.10 -20.71 -9.69
C GLY A 106 15.94 -20.21 -8.81
N ALA A 107 15.96 -20.52 -7.51
CA ALA A 107 14.96 -20.02 -6.57
C ALA A 107 15.09 -18.48 -6.40
N ALA A 108 16.32 -17.97 -6.34
CA ALA A 108 16.57 -16.53 -6.24
C ALA A 108 16.01 -15.78 -7.45
N ASN A 109 16.24 -16.29 -8.68
CA ASN A 109 15.68 -15.68 -9.88
C ASN A 109 14.14 -15.68 -9.86
N ALA A 110 13.50 -16.81 -9.51
CA ALA A 110 12.04 -16.86 -9.41
C ALA A 110 11.47 -15.90 -8.35
N ILE A 111 12.19 -15.67 -7.26
CA ILE A 111 11.82 -14.65 -6.27
C ILE A 111 11.97 -13.25 -6.85
N MET A 112 13.07 -12.95 -7.58
CA MET A 112 13.26 -11.65 -8.21
C MET A 112 12.12 -11.33 -9.19
N ASP A 113 11.69 -12.30 -10.01
CA ASP A 113 10.57 -12.12 -10.94
C ASP A 113 9.28 -11.76 -10.19
N ARG A 114 9.01 -12.40 -9.06
CA ARG A 114 7.83 -12.10 -8.22
C ARG A 114 7.93 -10.73 -7.54
N LEU A 115 9.11 -10.33 -7.08
CA LEU A 115 9.33 -9.01 -6.51
C LEU A 115 9.17 -7.90 -7.57
N ASP A 116 9.61 -8.16 -8.81
CA ASP A 116 9.42 -7.25 -9.93
C ASP A 116 7.93 -7.05 -10.26
N GLU A 117 7.18 -8.15 -10.34
CA GLU A 117 5.73 -8.08 -10.50
C GLU A 117 5.05 -7.29 -9.36
N MET A 118 5.50 -7.46 -8.12
CA MET A 118 4.97 -6.72 -6.98
C MET A 118 5.33 -5.23 -7.07
N ALA A 119 6.58 -4.90 -7.39
CA ALA A 119 7.02 -3.52 -7.51
C ALA A 119 6.30 -2.77 -8.65
N ALA A 120 5.92 -3.48 -9.74
CA ALA A 120 5.18 -2.89 -10.85
C ALA A 120 3.73 -2.49 -10.50
N ARG A 121 3.13 -3.08 -9.44
CA ARG A 121 1.72 -2.87 -9.07
C ARG A 121 1.57 -1.70 -8.11
N PRO A 122 0.56 -0.82 -8.31
CA PRO A 122 0.23 0.22 -7.34
C PRO A 122 -0.13 -0.36 -5.97
N LEU A 123 0.49 0.18 -4.92
CA LEU A 123 0.19 -0.19 -3.53
C LEU A 123 -1.11 0.48 -3.08
N LEU A 124 -2.03 -0.30 -2.51
CA LEU A 124 -3.24 0.19 -1.85
C LEU A 124 -3.03 0.31 -0.34
N ASP A 125 -2.53 -0.78 0.26
CA ASP A 125 -2.36 -0.85 1.71
C ASP A 125 -1.27 -1.87 2.08
N LEU A 126 -0.64 -1.65 3.23
CA LEU A 126 0.31 -2.57 3.83
C LEU A 126 0.05 -2.67 5.33
N ARG A 127 -0.21 -3.88 5.81
CA ARG A 127 -0.52 -4.14 7.22
C ARG A 127 0.36 -5.23 7.80
N ILE A 128 0.72 -5.05 9.07
CA ILE A 128 1.38 -6.08 9.85
C ILE A 128 0.34 -7.10 10.29
N ILE A 129 0.62 -8.38 10.03
CA ILE A 129 -0.17 -9.50 10.54
C ILE A 129 0.48 -9.99 11.82
N THR A 130 -0.33 -10.13 12.86
CA THR A 130 0.08 -10.62 14.17
C THR A 130 -0.65 -11.89 14.53
N THR A 131 0.01 -12.75 15.29
CA THR A 131 -0.61 -13.94 15.90
C THR A 131 -0.56 -13.78 17.41
N GLU A 132 -1.63 -14.15 18.08
CA GLU A 132 -1.68 -14.22 19.53
C GLU A 132 -0.89 -15.44 20.02
N ILE A 133 0.02 -15.20 20.95
CA ILE A 133 0.74 -16.27 21.67
C ILE A 133 0.47 -16.11 23.17
N ALA A 134 0.07 -17.21 23.80
CA ALA A 134 -0.02 -17.25 25.25
C ALA A 134 1.38 -17.28 25.85
N ALA A 135 1.74 -16.29 26.63
CA ALA A 135 2.96 -16.34 27.43
C ALA A 135 2.69 -17.17 28.69
N PRO A 136 3.67 -17.98 29.14
CA PRO A 136 3.51 -18.71 30.38
C PRO A 136 3.30 -17.72 31.53
N PRO A 137 2.45 -18.05 32.52
CA PRO A 137 2.26 -17.20 33.68
C PRO A 137 3.59 -17.00 34.42
N PRO A 138 3.78 -15.85 35.08
CA PRO A 138 4.99 -15.59 35.84
C PRO A 138 5.19 -16.65 36.91
N PRO A 139 6.44 -17.13 37.13
CA PRO A 139 6.71 -18.14 38.14
C PRO A 139 6.37 -17.60 39.54
N GLY A 140 5.62 -18.38 40.31
CA GLY A 140 5.27 -18.07 41.72
C GLY A 140 3.83 -17.60 41.97
N ASP A 141 3.03 -17.35 40.96
CA ASP A 141 1.62 -17.04 41.11
C ASP A 141 0.74 -18.13 40.44
N PRO A 142 0.16 -19.06 41.22
CA PRO A 142 -0.66 -20.16 40.70
C PRO A 142 -2.01 -19.68 40.10
N TYR A 143 -2.40 -18.43 40.35
CA TYR A 143 -3.64 -17.84 39.87
C TYR A 143 -3.38 -16.80 38.74
N ALA A 144 -2.14 -16.59 38.33
CA ALA A 144 -1.83 -15.70 37.22
C ALA A 144 -2.46 -16.18 35.93
N LEU A 145 -3.24 -15.31 35.30
CA LEU A 145 -3.79 -15.59 33.96
C LEU A 145 -2.65 -15.50 32.93
N PRO A 146 -2.68 -16.36 31.90
CA PRO A 146 -1.72 -16.29 30.81
C PRO A 146 -1.82 -14.92 30.13
N GLU A 147 -0.69 -14.24 29.97
CA GLU A 147 -0.61 -12.98 29.23
C GLU A 147 -0.66 -13.28 27.72
N VAL A 148 -1.60 -12.67 27.02
CA VAL A 148 -1.64 -12.75 25.55
C VAL A 148 -0.70 -11.72 24.96
N ARG A 149 0.28 -12.18 24.20
CA ARG A 149 1.21 -11.30 23.47
C ARG A 149 1.00 -11.42 21.97
N LEU A 150 0.97 -10.28 21.28
CA LEU A 150 0.89 -10.21 19.84
C LEU A 150 2.30 -10.37 19.24
N ARG A 151 2.48 -11.41 18.42
CA ARG A 151 3.72 -11.64 17.69
C ARG A 151 3.51 -11.31 16.21
N PRO A 152 4.30 -10.39 15.62
CA PRO A 152 4.24 -10.14 14.19
C PRO A 152 4.76 -11.37 13.42
N THR A 153 4.00 -11.80 12.40
CA THR A 153 4.28 -12.99 11.60
C THR A 153 4.41 -12.72 10.12
N GLY A 154 3.80 -11.61 9.64
CA GLY A 154 3.80 -11.28 8.21
C GLY A 154 3.43 -9.84 7.93
N LEU A 155 3.59 -9.46 6.66
CA LEU A 155 3.04 -8.25 6.08
C LEU A 155 2.01 -8.65 5.03
N ARG A 156 0.83 -8.08 5.12
CA ARG A 156 -0.21 -8.17 4.09
C ARG A 156 -0.09 -6.97 3.19
N VAL A 157 0.20 -7.21 1.92
CA VAL A 157 0.35 -6.20 0.89
C VAL A 157 -0.86 -6.26 -0.03
N GLU A 158 -1.63 -5.19 -0.10
CA GLU A 158 -2.79 -5.06 -0.99
C GLU A 158 -2.43 -4.13 -2.15
N GLN A 159 -2.62 -4.61 -3.37
CA GLN A 159 -2.23 -3.92 -4.60
C GLN A 159 -3.33 -4.00 -5.65
N VAL A 160 -3.22 -3.19 -6.69
CA VAL A 160 -4.11 -3.25 -7.86
C VAL A 160 -3.35 -3.80 -9.05
N LEU A 161 -3.98 -4.70 -9.81
CA LEU A 161 -3.43 -5.16 -11.07
C LEU A 161 -3.41 -4.04 -12.13
N PRO A 162 -2.68 -4.21 -13.24
CA PRO A 162 -2.61 -3.20 -14.30
C PRO A 162 -3.96 -2.83 -14.93
N ASP A 163 -4.99 -3.66 -14.77
CA ASP A 163 -6.37 -3.37 -15.18
C ASP A 163 -7.04 -2.23 -14.39
N GLY A 164 -6.42 -1.79 -13.29
CA GLY A 164 -6.91 -0.72 -12.43
C GLY A 164 -8.12 -1.09 -11.57
N ALA A 165 -8.65 -2.30 -11.69
CA ALA A 165 -9.89 -2.73 -11.02
C ALA A 165 -9.67 -3.94 -10.09
N THR A 166 -8.85 -4.89 -10.50
CA THR A 166 -8.64 -6.12 -9.74
C THR A 166 -7.65 -5.91 -8.60
N GLN A 167 -8.10 -6.18 -7.38
CA GLN A 167 -7.25 -6.16 -6.20
C GLN A 167 -6.56 -7.51 -6.00
N VAL A 168 -5.31 -7.47 -5.63
CA VAL A 168 -4.51 -8.65 -5.28
C VAL A 168 -3.89 -8.47 -3.91
N THR A 169 -3.92 -9.54 -3.12
CA THR A 169 -3.29 -9.59 -1.80
C THR A 169 -2.08 -10.51 -1.85
N THR A 170 -0.93 -10.02 -1.43
CA THR A 170 0.28 -10.83 -1.25
C THR A 170 0.66 -10.88 0.24
N MET A 171 0.98 -12.07 0.72
CA MET A 171 1.46 -12.26 2.08
C MET A 171 2.97 -12.42 2.07
N LEU A 172 3.67 -11.54 2.76
CA LEU A 172 5.10 -11.63 3.01
C LEU A 172 5.32 -12.13 4.43
N GLY A 173 5.97 -13.27 4.59
CA GLY A 173 6.38 -13.77 5.91
C GLY A 173 7.47 -12.87 6.51
N LEU A 174 7.45 -12.68 7.84
CA LEU A 174 8.51 -11.98 8.56
C LEU A 174 9.57 -12.96 9.04
N HIS A 175 10.82 -12.59 8.86
CA HIS A 175 11.98 -13.35 9.34
C HIS A 175 12.95 -12.44 10.07
N ARG A 176 13.44 -12.90 11.23
CA ARG A 176 14.48 -12.20 11.98
C ARG A 176 15.81 -12.95 11.84
N HIS A 177 16.83 -12.25 11.34
CA HIS A 177 18.15 -12.82 11.14
C HIS A 177 19.22 -11.75 11.40
N LEU A 178 20.22 -12.05 12.22
CA LEU A 178 21.30 -11.13 12.62
C LEU A 178 20.78 -9.77 13.13
N ASP A 179 19.81 -9.85 14.05
CA ASP A 179 19.12 -8.69 14.65
C ASP A 179 18.36 -7.78 13.68
N CYS A 180 18.15 -8.23 12.45
CA CYS A 180 17.44 -7.52 11.42
C CYS A 180 16.12 -8.22 11.04
N TRP A 181 15.16 -7.40 10.61
CA TRP A 181 13.93 -7.88 10.04
C TRP A 181 14.03 -7.98 8.52
N TRP A 182 13.47 -9.03 7.99
CA TRP A 182 13.46 -9.38 6.56
C TRP A 182 12.09 -9.89 6.16
N VAL A 183 11.74 -9.76 4.87
CA VAL A 183 10.57 -10.40 4.28
C VAL A 183 10.94 -11.68 3.55
N ARG A 184 9.96 -12.58 3.41
CA ARG A 184 10.01 -13.82 2.61
C ARG A 184 8.70 -13.98 1.84
N LEU A 185 8.77 -14.58 0.67
CA LEU A 185 7.63 -15.05 -0.15
C LEU A 185 7.37 -16.53 0.08
#